data_873be7435f7d68d7fc6172058e64275c
#
_entry.id   873be7435f7d68d7fc6172058e64275c
#
_cell.length_a   1.000
_cell.length_b   1.000
_cell.length_c   1.000
_cell.angle_alpha   90.00
_cell.angle_beta   90.00
_cell.angle_gamma   90.00
#
_symmetry.space_group_name_H-M   'P 1'
#
loop_
_entity.id
_entity.type
_entity.pdbx_description
1 polymer ?
#
loop_
_entity_poly.entity_id
_entity_poly.type
_entity_poly.pdbx_seq_one_letter_code
_entity_poly.pdbx_strand_id
1 'polypeptide(L)'
;ANAWYFHAYALGRYSQGISIAKALAQGLGGKIRVSLDRALGLEPQHADAHIALGTWHAEIIDKVGGMMGGLTYGAKKEAGEKHFRTALEINPDSAIARTEYANGLIMMFGRSRLKDAEKLYAEAVECTPVDAMERLDIEAAKAEMDD
;
A
#
# COMPACT_ATOMS: atom_id res chain seq x y z
N ALA A 1 -1.35 -13.66 -12.64
CA ALA A 1 -1.46 -12.54 -11.71
C ALA A 1 -0.11 -12.19 -11.09
N ASN A 2 0.58 -13.15 -10.44
CA ASN A 2 1.82 -12.93 -9.71
C ASN A 2 2.93 -12.22 -10.53
N ALA A 3 3.12 -12.58 -11.80
CA ALA A 3 4.13 -11.93 -12.65
C ALA A 3 3.86 -10.42 -12.80
N TRP A 4 2.62 -10.01 -12.94
CA TRP A 4 2.21 -8.61 -13.01
C TRP A 4 2.36 -7.90 -11.67
N TYR A 5 2.03 -8.58 -10.58
CA TYR A 5 2.25 -8.07 -9.22
C TYR A 5 3.75 -7.83 -8.96
N PHE A 6 4.62 -8.82 -9.24
CA PHE A 6 6.06 -8.67 -9.04
C PHE A 6 6.69 -7.63 -9.98
N HIS A 7 6.17 -7.45 -11.18
CA HIS A 7 6.58 -6.34 -12.05
C HIS A 7 6.26 -4.98 -11.41
N ALA A 8 5.04 -4.82 -10.87
CA ALA A 8 4.67 -3.61 -10.14
C ALA A 8 5.52 -3.40 -8.89
N TYR A 9 5.76 -4.46 -8.11
CA TYR A 9 6.61 -4.43 -6.92
C TYR A 9 8.03 -3.96 -7.24
N ALA A 10 8.66 -4.54 -8.27
CA ALA A 10 10.00 -4.16 -8.71
C ALA A 10 10.07 -2.68 -9.13
N LEU A 11 9.08 -2.19 -9.89
CA LEU A 11 8.98 -0.78 -10.28
C LEU A 11 8.78 0.12 -9.05
N GLY A 12 7.98 -0.30 -8.08
CA GLY A 12 7.76 0.41 -6.82
C GLY A 12 9.07 0.55 -6.03
N ARG A 13 9.78 -0.55 -5.81
CA ARG A 13 11.09 -0.55 -5.13
C ARG A 13 12.11 0.31 -5.86
N TYR A 14 12.17 0.24 -7.19
CA TYR A 14 13.04 1.12 -7.99
C TYR A 14 12.67 2.58 -7.82
N SER A 15 11.37 2.92 -7.81
CA SER A 15 10.89 4.30 -7.65
C SER A 15 11.27 4.92 -6.31
N GLN A 16 11.33 4.11 -5.26
CA GLN A 16 11.76 4.55 -3.92
C GLN A 16 13.27 4.85 -3.84
N GLY A 17 14.07 4.25 -4.71
CA GLY A 17 15.53 4.46 -4.79
C GLY A 17 15.97 5.65 -5.63
N ILE A 18 15.05 6.38 -6.28
CA ILE A 18 15.35 7.54 -7.14
C ILE A 18 14.58 8.78 -6.71
N SER A 19 14.98 9.97 -7.24
CA SER A 19 14.23 11.19 -6.94
C SER A 19 12.80 11.15 -7.47
N ILE A 20 11.89 11.83 -6.79
CA ILE A 20 10.48 11.97 -7.19
C ILE A 20 10.38 12.52 -8.62
N ALA A 21 11.18 13.55 -8.96
CA ALA A 21 11.20 14.13 -10.29
C ALA A 21 11.57 13.10 -11.38
N LYS A 22 12.56 12.23 -11.09
CA LYS A 22 12.97 11.16 -12.01
C LYS A 22 11.90 10.09 -12.15
N ALA A 23 11.26 9.69 -11.05
CA ALA A 23 10.16 8.72 -11.07
C ALA A 23 8.97 9.24 -11.90
N LEU A 24 8.62 10.52 -11.74
CA LEU A 24 7.58 11.18 -12.53
C LEU A 24 7.95 11.25 -14.02
N ALA A 25 9.17 11.68 -14.35
CA ALA A 25 9.65 11.76 -15.74
C ALA A 25 9.65 10.40 -16.45
N GLN A 26 9.88 9.31 -15.73
CA GLN A 26 9.82 7.94 -16.24
C GLN A 26 8.40 7.35 -16.28
N GLY A 27 7.41 8.05 -15.76
CA GLY A 27 6.02 7.61 -15.71
C GLY A 27 5.80 6.36 -14.85
N LEU A 28 6.63 6.17 -13.80
CA LEU A 28 6.59 4.95 -12.99
C LEU A 28 5.26 4.75 -12.29
N GLY A 29 4.64 5.82 -11.80
CA GLY A 29 3.32 5.75 -11.16
C GLY A 29 2.26 5.11 -12.07
N GLY A 30 2.19 5.52 -13.34
CA GLY A 30 1.28 4.93 -14.33
C GLY A 30 1.61 3.47 -14.66
N LYS A 31 2.89 3.14 -14.80
CA LYS A 31 3.35 1.76 -15.09
C LYS A 31 3.02 0.80 -13.96
N ILE A 32 3.23 1.22 -12.71
CA ILE A 32 2.88 0.44 -11.52
C ILE A 32 1.37 0.19 -11.51
N ARG A 33 0.56 1.23 -11.69
CA ARG A 33 -0.90 1.14 -11.73
C ARG A 33 -1.38 0.14 -12.78
N VAL A 34 -0.91 0.24 -14.01
CA VAL A 34 -1.29 -0.68 -15.10
C VAL A 34 -0.95 -2.13 -14.74
N SER A 35 0.21 -2.38 -14.14
CA SER A 35 0.62 -3.73 -13.74
C SER A 35 -0.27 -4.31 -12.65
N LEU A 36 -0.65 -3.51 -11.65
CA LEU A 36 -1.55 -3.94 -10.58
C LEU A 36 -2.98 -4.17 -11.09
N ASP A 37 -3.48 -3.32 -11.97
CA ASP A 37 -4.79 -3.50 -12.62
C ASP A 37 -4.81 -4.80 -13.46
N ARG A 38 -3.70 -5.14 -14.13
CA ARG A 38 -3.54 -6.41 -14.83
C ARG A 38 -3.51 -7.61 -13.90
N ALA A 39 -2.81 -7.51 -12.77
CA ALA A 39 -2.80 -8.56 -11.75
C ALA A 39 -4.22 -8.85 -11.24
N LEU A 40 -4.97 -7.81 -10.86
CA LEU A 40 -6.33 -7.95 -10.36
C LEU A 40 -7.35 -8.34 -11.45
N GLY A 41 -7.10 -7.97 -12.71
CA GLY A 41 -7.92 -8.44 -13.83
C GLY A 41 -7.81 -9.94 -14.05
N LEU A 42 -6.65 -10.54 -13.74
CA LEU A 42 -6.42 -11.99 -13.81
C LEU A 42 -6.84 -12.71 -12.53
N GLU A 43 -6.68 -12.08 -11.37
CA GLU A 43 -6.99 -12.64 -10.05
C GLU A 43 -7.57 -11.55 -9.13
N PRO A 44 -8.91 -11.37 -9.14
CA PRO A 44 -9.56 -10.35 -8.32
C PRO A 44 -9.39 -10.52 -6.81
N GLN A 45 -9.01 -11.72 -6.34
CA GLN A 45 -8.77 -12.05 -4.94
C GLN A 45 -7.27 -12.06 -4.58
N HIS A 46 -6.43 -11.36 -5.33
CA HIS A 46 -5.01 -11.24 -5.04
C HIS A 46 -4.77 -10.20 -3.95
N ALA A 47 -4.66 -10.64 -2.69
CA ALA A 47 -4.54 -9.75 -1.52
C ALA A 47 -3.37 -8.75 -1.64
N ASP A 48 -2.17 -9.22 -2.00
CA ASP A 48 -0.98 -8.37 -2.12
C ASP A 48 -1.13 -7.29 -3.21
N ALA A 49 -1.83 -7.59 -4.31
CA ALA A 49 -2.10 -6.60 -5.34
C ALA A 49 -3.07 -5.52 -4.86
N HIS A 50 -4.03 -5.89 -3.99
CA HIS A 50 -4.89 -4.91 -3.32
C HIS A 50 -4.10 -4.05 -2.34
N ILE A 51 -3.22 -4.64 -1.50
CA ILE A 51 -2.33 -3.88 -0.61
C ILE A 51 -1.51 -2.88 -1.44
N ALA A 52 -0.84 -3.35 -2.49
CA ALA A 52 -0.01 -2.53 -3.35
C ALA A 52 -0.79 -1.38 -4.04
N LEU A 53 -2.05 -1.58 -4.44
CA LEU A 53 -2.89 -0.51 -4.97
C LEU A 53 -3.30 0.50 -3.90
N GLY A 54 -3.60 0.05 -2.69
CA GLY A 54 -3.84 0.93 -1.55
C GLY A 54 -2.65 1.84 -1.30
N THR A 55 -1.46 1.24 -1.18
CA THR A 55 -0.18 1.95 -1.01
C THR A 55 0.12 2.89 -2.19
N TRP A 56 -0.12 2.46 -3.43
CA TRP A 56 0.04 3.32 -4.60
C TRP A 56 -0.82 4.58 -4.53
N HIS A 57 -2.10 4.47 -4.16
CA HIS A 57 -2.98 5.63 -3.99
C HIS A 57 -2.45 6.56 -2.90
N ALA A 58 -2.04 6.02 -1.77
CA ALA A 58 -1.52 6.77 -0.64
C ALA A 58 -0.22 7.52 -0.99
N GLU A 59 0.75 6.83 -1.59
CA GLU A 59 2.03 7.42 -1.99
C GLU A 59 1.89 8.51 -3.05
N ILE A 60 1.02 8.34 -4.05
CA ILE A 60 0.79 9.37 -5.07
C ILE A 60 0.20 10.63 -4.40
N ILE A 61 -0.78 10.46 -3.51
CA ILE A 61 -1.41 11.58 -2.80
C ILE A 61 -0.40 12.30 -1.89
N ASP A 62 0.43 11.54 -1.17
CA ASP A 62 1.47 12.09 -0.30
C ASP A 62 2.52 12.89 -1.09
N LYS A 63 3.01 12.36 -2.21
CA LYS A 63 4.12 12.94 -2.99
C LYS A 63 3.71 14.11 -3.88
N VAL A 64 2.52 14.08 -4.46
CA VAL A 64 2.08 15.11 -5.44
C VAL A 64 0.82 15.87 -5.01
N GLY A 65 0.21 15.49 -3.88
CA GLY A 65 -1.04 16.07 -3.39
C GLY A 65 -2.29 15.45 -4.02
N GLY A 66 -3.40 15.51 -3.29
CA GLY A 66 -4.65 14.84 -3.70
C GLY A 66 -5.22 15.37 -5.01
N MET A 67 -5.15 16.68 -5.26
CA MET A 67 -5.66 17.30 -6.49
C MET A 67 -4.86 16.84 -7.71
N MET A 68 -3.54 17.01 -7.69
CA MET A 68 -2.66 16.61 -8.80
C MET A 68 -2.64 15.09 -8.98
N GLY A 69 -2.59 14.34 -7.89
CA GLY A 69 -2.66 12.87 -7.91
C GLY A 69 -3.95 12.37 -8.54
N GLY A 70 -5.08 13.00 -8.24
CA GLY A 70 -6.38 12.67 -8.84
C GLY A 70 -6.45 12.98 -10.32
N LEU A 71 -6.04 14.18 -10.72
CA LEU A 71 -6.10 14.64 -12.14
C LEU A 71 -5.11 13.88 -13.04
N THR A 72 -3.89 13.64 -12.56
CA THR A 72 -2.81 13.08 -13.39
C THR A 72 -2.80 11.54 -13.38
N TYR A 73 -3.07 10.94 -12.22
CA TYR A 73 -2.91 9.50 -12.01
C TYR A 73 -4.23 8.79 -11.66
N GLY A 74 -5.29 9.52 -11.36
CA GLY A 74 -6.54 8.94 -10.87
C GLY A 74 -6.44 8.44 -9.43
N ALA A 75 -5.46 8.92 -8.64
CA ALA A 75 -5.32 8.55 -7.24
C ALA A 75 -6.42 9.18 -6.40
N LYS A 76 -7.05 8.37 -5.53
CA LYS A 76 -8.17 8.79 -4.66
C LYS A 76 -8.03 8.14 -3.30
N LYS A 77 -8.28 8.90 -2.24
CA LYS A 77 -8.22 8.42 -0.84
C LYS A 77 -9.19 7.26 -0.61
N GLU A 78 -10.42 7.40 -1.06
CA GLU A 78 -11.46 6.40 -0.89
C GLU A 78 -11.14 5.09 -1.63
N ALA A 79 -10.52 5.18 -2.80
CA ALA A 79 -10.09 4.00 -3.55
C ALA A 79 -8.94 3.28 -2.85
N GLY A 80 -7.96 4.03 -2.35
CA GLY A 80 -6.85 3.47 -1.56
C GLY A 80 -7.36 2.73 -0.33
N GLU A 81 -8.23 3.37 0.44
CA GLU A 81 -8.81 2.78 1.64
C GLU A 81 -9.65 1.53 1.32
N LYS A 82 -10.42 1.55 0.22
CA LYS A 82 -11.19 0.39 -0.24
C LYS A 82 -10.28 -0.81 -0.56
N HIS A 83 -9.15 -0.59 -1.22
CA HIS A 83 -8.20 -1.65 -1.53
C HIS A 83 -7.61 -2.28 -0.28
N PHE A 84 -7.20 -1.50 0.72
CA PHE A 84 -6.74 -2.03 2.00
C PHE A 84 -7.80 -2.87 2.72
N ARG A 85 -9.05 -2.41 2.75
CA ARG A 85 -10.16 -3.18 3.33
C ARG A 85 -10.38 -4.49 2.59
N THR A 86 -10.39 -4.47 1.25
CA THR A 86 -10.52 -5.69 0.44
C THR A 86 -9.40 -6.67 0.73
N ALA A 87 -8.16 -6.21 0.88
CA ALA A 87 -7.04 -7.09 1.26
C ALA A 87 -7.28 -7.78 2.60
N LEU A 88 -7.80 -7.07 3.60
CA LEU A 88 -8.14 -7.63 4.91
C LEU A 88 -9.39 -8.53 4.88
N GLU A 89 -10.33 -8.31 3.96
CA GLU A 89 -11.45 -9.24 3.72
C GLU A 89 -10.96 -10.56 3.14
N ILE A 90 -9.94 -10.52 2.24
CA ILE A 90 -9.33 -11.71 1.64
C ILE A 90 -8.45 -12.45 2.65
N ASN A 91 -7.61 -11.73 3.38
CA ASN A 91 -6.72 -12.28 4.40
C ASN A 91 -6.85 -11.51 5.73
N PRO A 92 -7.79 -11.91 6.60
CA PRO A 92 -8.09 -11.20 7.84
C PRO A 92 -6.94 -11.19 8.86
N ASP A 93 -5.97 -12.10 8.77
CA ASP A 93 -4.84 -12.22 9.71
C ASP A 93 -3.51 -11.71 9.12
N SER A 94 -3.57 -10.81 8.15
CA SER A 94 -2.40 -10.25 7.50
C SER A 94 -1.84 -9.06 8.29
N ALA A 95 -0.66 -9.21 8.89
CA ALA A 95 0.07 -8.14 9.57
C ALA A 95 0.49 -7.06 8.57
N ILE A 96 1.03 -7.44 7.40
CA ILE A 96 1.46 -6.48 6.37
C ILE A 96 0.30 -5.65 5.85
N ALA A 97 -0.89 -6.24 5.65
CA ALA A 97 -2.05 -5.49 5.19
C ALA A 97 -2.47 -4.41 6.20
N ARG A 98 -2.43 -4.71 7.50
CA ARG A 98 -2.73 -3.74 8.55
C ARG A 98 -1.70 -2.64 8.64
N THR A 99 -0.42 -3.00 8.61
CA THR A 99 0.70 -2.04 8.65
C THR A 99 0.65 -1.09 7.45
N GLU A 100 0.49 -1.62 6.24
CA GLU A 100 0.38 -0.79 5.03
C GLU A 100 -0.90 0.06 5.02
N TYR A 101 -2.00 -0.43 5.59
CA TYR A 101 -3.21 0.36 5.76
C TYR A 101 -3.02 1.51 6.75
N ALA A 102 -2.35 1.25 7.88
CA ALA A 102 -2.02 2.29 8.86
C ALA A 102 -1.14 3.39 8.23
N ASN A 103 -0.06 3.00 7.55
CA ASN A 103 0.81 3.91 6.80
C ASN A 103 0.01 4.71 5.76
N GLY A 104 -0.84 4.05 5.00
CA GLY A 104 -1.70 4.67 3.99
C GLY A 104 -2.66 5.70 4.57
N LEU A 105 -3.25 5.45 5.74
CA LEU A 105 -4.10 6.41 6.43
C LEU A 105 -3.33 7.68 6.82
N ILE A 106 -2.12 7.52 7.35
CA ILE A 106 -1.27 8.66 7.72
C ILE A 106 -0.88 9.47 6.48
N MET A 107 -0.46 8.82 5.40
CA MET A 107 -0.11 9.47 4.13
C MET A 107 -1.29 10.24 3.52
N MET A 108 -2.49 9.65 3.52
CA MET A 108 -3.66 10.24 2.87
C MET A 108 -4.38 11.30 3.71
N PHE A 109 -4.42 11.13 5.04
CA PHE A 109 -5.28 11.91 5.92
C PHE A 109 -4.51 12.62 7.05
N GLY A 110 -3.23 12.31 7.25
CA GLY A 110 -2.41 12.88 8.31
C GLY A 110 -2.98 12.58 9.70
N ARG A 111 -2.85 13.55 10.60
CA ARG A 111 -3.25 13.41 12.01
C ARG A 111 -4.74 13.13 12.22
N SER A 112 -5.61 13.41 11.26
CA SER A 112 -7.05 13.18 11.40
C SER A 112 -7.44 11.70 11.56
N ARG A 113 -6.58 10.79 11.08
CA ARG A 113 -6.81 9.34 11.16
C ARG A 113 -5.73 8.60 11.98
N LEU A 114 -4.96 9.34 12.80
CA LEU A 114 -3.87 8.76 13.60
C LEU A 114 -4.37 7.64 14.53
N LYS A 115 -5.49 7.84 15.24
CA LYS A 115 -6.06 6.82 16.13
C LYS A 115 -6.47 5.53 15.39
N ASP A 116 -6.94 5.65 14.15
CA ASP A 116 -7.28 4.48 13.35
C ASP A 116 -6.00 3.75 12.90
N ALA A 117 -4.94 4.49 12.57
CA ALA A 117 -3.64 3.92 12.25
C ALA A 117 -3.01 3.21 13.45
N GLU A 118 -3.00 3.83 14.63
CA GLU A 118 -2.52 3.23 15.89
C GLU A 118 -3.25 1.91 16.19
N LYS A 119 -4.57 1.87 15.99
CA LYS A 119 -5.35 0.65 16.17
C LYS A 119 -4.93 -0.45 15.19
N LEU A 120 -4.70 -0.11 13.91
CA LEU A 120 -4.25 -1.07 12.91
C LEU A 120 -2.85 -1.62 13.21
N TYR A 121 -1.92 -0.79 13.68
CA TYR A 121 -0.61 -1.26 14.13
C TYR A 121 -0.73 -2.22 15.32
N ALA A 122 -1.54 -1.89 16.33
CA ALA A 122 -1.78 -2.77 17.46
C ALA A 122 -2.37 -4.11 17.02
N GLU A 123 -3.35 -4.11 16.12
CA GLU A 123 -3.92 -5.33 15.55
C GLU A 123 -2.90 -6.12 14.70
N ALA A 124 -1.96 -5.45 14.00
CA ALA A 124 -0.90 -6.12 13.25
C ALA A 124 0.05 -6.91 14.16
N VAL A 125 0.37 -6.36 15.32
CA VAL A 125 1.24 -7.02 16.33
C VAL A 125 0.60 -8.29 16.90
N GLU A 126 -0.73 -8.37 16.96
CA GLU A 126 -1.47 -9.51 17.47
C GLU A 126 -1.67 -10.64 16.43
N CYS A 127 -1.31 -10.40 15.15
CA CYS A 127 -1.41 -11.42 14.09
C CYS A 127 -0.52 -12.62 14.38
N THR A 128 -0.96 -13.80 13.95
CA THR A 128 -0.20 -15.05 14.11
C THR A 128 0.65 -15.31 12.86
N PRO A 129 1.99 -15.22 12.94
CA PRO A 129 2.83 -15.42 11.77
C PRO A 129 2.85 -16.89 11.35
N VAL A 130 2.62 -17.17 10.08
CA VAL A 130 2.70 -18.54 9.52
C VAL A 130 4.07 -18.81 8.88
N ASP A 131 4.86 -17.76 8.60
CA ASP A 131 6.21 -17.89 8.05
C ASP A 131 7.17 -16.81 8.58
N ALA A 132 8.41 -16.84 8.07
CA ALA A 132 9.45 -15.90 8.49
C ALA A 132 9.19 -14.47 8.00
N MET A 133 8.54 -14.28 6.86
CA MET A 133 8.24 -12.94 6.33
C MET A 133 7.16 -12.27 7.17
N GLU A 134 6.08 -12.97 7.50
CA GLU A 134 5.03 -12.44 8.37
C GLU A 134 5.56 -12.10 9.77
N ARG A 135 6.55 -12.87 10.27
CA ARG A 135 7.22 -12.52 11.53
C ARG A 135 7.96 -11.18 11.44
N LEU A 136 8.66 -10.95 10.33
CA LEU A 136 9.33 -9.67 10.08
C LEU A 136 8.33 -8.51 9.93
N ASP A 137 7.17 -8.75 9.30
CA ASP A 137 6.11 -7.76 9.18
C ASP A 137 5.55 -7.35 10.56
N ILE A 138 5.39 -8.32 11.48
CA ILE A 138 4.98 -8.07 12.87
C ILE A 138 6.05 -7.29 13.63
N GLU A 139 7.33 -7.62 13.46
CA GLU A 139 8.43 -6.89 14.08
C GLU A 139 8.51 -5.45 13.55
N ALA A 140 8.28 -5.24 12.25
CA ALA A 140 8.19 -3.91 11.67
C ALA A 140 7.01 -3.11 12.27
N ALA A 141 5.83 -3.72 12.42
CA ALA A 141 4.68 -3.07 13.04
C ALA A 141 4.95 -2.66 14.50
N LYS A 142 5.70 -3.47 15.26
CA LYS A 142 6.12 -3.12 16.64
C LYS A 142 7.02 -1.89 16.66
N ALA A 143 7.97 -1.82 15.73
CA ALA A 143 8.88 -0.66 15.63
C ALA A 143 8.11 0.64 15.36
N GLU A 144 7.08 0.61 14.52
CA GLU A 144 6.23 1.79 14.24
C GLU A 144 5.41 2.25 15.46
N MET A 145 5.14 1.37 16.42
CA MET A 145 4.43 1.72 17.66
C MET A 145 5.33 2.35 18.71
N ASP A 146 6.64 2.09 18.65
CA ASP A 146 7.64 2.58 19.60
C ASP A 146 8.18 3.99 19.23
N ASP A 147 7.93 4.45 17.99
CA ASP A 147 8.31 5.77 17.46
C ASP A 147 7.19 6.79 17.64
#